data_6288d65a09e9d2e11a0159710e33694b
#
_entry.id   6288d65a09e9d2e11a0159710e33694b
#
_cell.length_a   1.000
_cell.length_b   1.000
_cell.length_c   1.000
_cell.angle_alpha   90.00
_cell.angle_beta   90.00
_cell.angle_gamma   90.00
#
_symmetry.space_group_name_H-M   'P 1'
#
loop_
_entity.id
_entity.type
_entity.pdbx_description
1 polymer ?
#
loop_
_entity_poly.entity_id
_entity_poly.type
_entity_poly.pdbx_seq_one_letter_code
_entity_poly.pdbx_strand_id
1 'polypeptide(L)'
;MSLAEIPADIEKIKRSQFLTFLDTTPSGTTRAWAIVGVGVDEYATAYNPQVDTEKWNIEDNARNDHTSNQKQGSVKQKCYKNDPEFEFVAKGRDKLNYKTHILDIDTWNGTGSGSSVTYPAKQSDGLVAITSYSGEEIEYDLYYDGDPTEGTVTITDGVPTFTPTL
;
A
#
# COMPACT_ATOMS: atom_id res chain seq x y z
N MET A 1 -36.97 -11.03 19.51
CA MET A 1 -36.84 -10.41 18.16
C MET A 1 -35.64 -9.50 18.16
N SER A 2 -34.68 -9.72 17.26
CA SER A 2 -33.56 -8.82 17.10
C SER A 2 -33.99 -7.59 16.30
N LEU A 3 -33.59 -6.39 16.77
CA LEU A 3 -33.84 -5.15 16.05
C LEU A 3 -32.79 -4.88 14.96
N ALA A 4 -31.73 -5.69 14.91
CA ALA A 4 -30.68 -5.60 13.91
C ALA A 4 -30.34 -7.00 13.43
N GLU A 5 -30.25 -7.15 12.13
CA GLU A 5 -29.84 -8.41 11.48
C GLU A 5 -28.55 -8.20 10.73
N ILE A 6 -27.67 -9.20 10.77
CA ILE A 6 -26.44 -9.20 9.97
C ILE A 6 -26.84 -9.71 8.59
N PRO A 7 -26.62 -8.91 7.51
CA PRO A 7 -26.89 -9.38 6.16
C PRO A 7 -26.12 -10.66 5.85
N ALA A 8 -26.75 -11.58 5.10
CA ALA A 8 -26.20 -12.90 4.81
C ALA A 8 -24.99 -12.88 3.88
N ASP A 9 -24.77 -11.76 3.18
CA ASP A 9 -23.69 -11.56 2.22
C ASP A 9 -22.44 -10.91 2.82
N ILE A 10 -22.43 -10.70 4.15
CA ILE A 10 -21.22 -10.16 4.81
C ILE A 10 -20.16 -11.25 4.91
N GLU A 11 -19.02 -10.99 4.27
CA GLU A 11 -17.87 -11.88 4.28
C GLU A 11 -16.64 -11.20 4.89
N LYS A 12 -15.83 -11.97 5.62
CA LYS A 12 -14.57 -11.47 6.18
C LYS A 12 -13.52 -11.35 5.08
N ILE A 13 -12.96 -10.16 4.93
CA ILE A 13 -11.83 -9.92 4.02
C ILE A 13 -10.58 -10.58 4.59
N LYS A 14 -9.87 -11.34 3.74
CA LYS A 14 -8.62 -12.00 4.09
C LYS A 14 -7.44 -11.07 3.81
N ARG A 15 -6.36 -11.21 4.59
CA ARG A 15 -5.13 -10.43 4.38
C ARG A 15 -4.59 -10.58 2.95
N SER A 16 -4.72 -11.77 2.36
CA SER A 16 -4.27 -12.06 0.99
C SER A 16 -5.06 -11.32 -0.10
N GLN A 17 -6.16 -10.68 0.26
CA GLN A 17 -7.00 -9.89 -0.66
C GLN A 17 -6.61 -8.41 -0.72
N PHE A 18 -5.52 -8.04 -0.06
CA PHE A 18 -4.88 -6.73 -0.20
C PHE A 18 -3.43 -6.96 -0.63
N LEU A 19 -3.08 -6.49 -1.82
CA LEU A 19 -1.75 -6.69 -2.40
C LEU A 19 -1.03 -5.35 -2.53
N THR A 20 0.27 -5.37 -2.24
CA THR A 20 1.15 -4.21 -2.42
C THR A 20 2.30 -4.60 -3.33
N PHE A 21 2.56 -3.77 -4.33
CA PHE A 21 3.67 -3.93 -5.28
C PHE A 21 4.59 -2.72 -5.22
N LEU A 22 5.88 -2.95 -5.39
CA LEU A 22 6.87 -1.89 -5.54
C LEU A 22 7.40 -1.86 -6.97
N ASP A 23 7.63 -0.66 -7.48
CA ASP A 23 8.27 -0.46 -8.78
C ASP A 23 9.79 -0.60 -8.62
N THR A 24 10.38 -1.63 -9.21
CA THR A 24 11.81 -1.90 -9.13
C THR A 24 12.64 -1.05 -10.11
N THR A 25 11.98 -0.32 -11.00
CA THR A 25 12.63 0.58 -11.98
C THR A 25 12.00 1.97 -11.95
N PRO A 26 12.07 2.70 -10.80
CA PRO A 26 11.33 3.95 -10.63
C PRO A 26 11.81 5.09 -11.54
N SER A 27 13.05 5.04 -12.01
CA SER A 27 13.60 6.04 -12.94
C SER A 27 13.35 5.70 -14.42
N GLY A 28 12.79 4.52 -14.71
CA GLY A 28 12.46 4.09 -16.05
C GLY A 28 11.12 4.64 -16.56
N THR A 29 10.86 4.49 -17.84
CA THR A 29 9.59 4.87 -18.46
C THR A 29 8.50 3.82 -18.26
N THR A 30 8.90 2.58 -18.01
CA THR A 30 7.99 1.44 -17.79
C THR A 30 8.14 0.94 -16.37
N ARG A 31 7.01 0.72 -15.67
CA ARG A 31 7.00 0.17 -14.33
C ARG A 31 7.32 -1.32 -14.35
N ALA A 32 8.15 -1.77 -13.43
CA ALA A 32 8.43 -3.18 -13.19
C ALA A 32 7.97 -3.53 -11.78
N TRP A 33 6.77 -4.06 -11.65
CA TRP A 33 6.13 -4.32 -10.36
C TRP A 33 6.61 -5.62 -9.75
N ALA A 34 7.00 -5.56 -8.47
CA ALA A 34 7.35 -6.72 -7.66
C ALA A 34 6.48 -6.75 -6.42
N ILE A 35 5.91 -7.91 -6.11
CA ILE A 35 4.99 -8.07 -4.98
C ILE A 35 5.74 -8.04 -3.64
N VAL A 36 5.19 -7.29 -2.69
CA VAL A 36 5.61 -7.33 -1.28
C VAL A 36 4.86 -8.49 -0.62
N GLY A 37 5.44 -9.67 -0.62
CA GLY A 37 4.73 -10.86 -0.13
C GLY A 37 5.63 -12.00 0.29
N VAL A 38 6.64 -12.33 -0.50
CA VAL A 38 7.52 -13.48 -0.22
C VAL A 38 8.33 -13.22 1.04
N GLY A 39 8.15 -14.09 2.04
CA GLY A 39 8.85 -13.97 3.31
C GLY A 39 8.38 -12.85 4.21
N VAL A 40 7.36 -12.10 3.81
CA VAL A 40 6.82 -11.00 4.61
C VAL A 40 6.00 -11.56 5.76
N ASP A 41 6.46 -11.30 6.98
CA ASP A 41 5.78 -11.70 8.22
C ASP A 41 4.70 -10.69 8.61
N GLU A 42 5.02 -9.40 8.47
CA GLU A 42 4.12 -8.31 8.84
C GLU A 42 4.20 -7.17 7.83
N TYR A 43 3.04 -6.66 7.45
CA TYR A 43 2.89 -5.43 6.71
C TYR A 43 1.58 -4.76 7.09
N ALA A 44 1.66 -3.52 7.55
CA ALA A 44 0.51 -2.69 7.85
C ALA A 44 0.80 -1.25 7.49
N THR A 45 -0.24 -0.52 7.10
CA THR A 45 -0.14 0.89 6.74
C THR A 45 -0.79 1.73 7.83
N ALA A 46 -0.06 2.73 8.34
CA ALA A 46 -0.57 3.74 9.25
C ALA A 46 -0.77 5.05 8.51
N TYR A 47 -1.92 5.66 8.69
CA TYR A 47 -2.24 6.93 8.01
C TYR A 47 -1.73 8.15 8.76
N ASN A 48 -1.52 8.03 10.08
CA ASN A 48 -1.02 9.12 10.95
C ASN A 48 -1.73 10.46 10.67
N PRO A 49 -3.06 10.51 10.86
CA PRO A 49 -3.84 11.69 10.52
C PRO A 49 -3.42 12.91 11.32
N GLN A 50 -3.32 14.05 10.64
CA GLN A 50 -3.06 15.33 11.27
C GLN A 50 -4.39 16.06 11.39
N VAL A 51 -4.80 16.36 12.63
CA VAL A 51 -6.08 16.97 12.93
C VAL A 51 -5.87 18.24 13.74
N ASP A 52 -6.36 19.36 13.23
CA ASP A 52 -6.40 20.62 13.95
C ASP A 52 -7.74 20.76 14.69
N THR A 53 -7.66 21.21 15.92
CA THR A 53 -8.84 21.40 16.74
C THR A 53 -9.00 22.89 17.06
N GLU A 54 -10.18 23.44 16.78
CA GLU A 54 -10.50 24.84 16.97
C GLU A 54 -11.86 25.00 17.68
N LYS A 55 -11.96 26.01 18.53
CA LYS A 55 -13.22 26.35 19.19
C LYS A 55 -13.44 27.86 19.13
N TRP A 56 -14.58 28.24 18.57
CA TRP A 56 -14.98 29.63 18.55
C TRP A 56 -15.69 30.03 19.85
N ASN A 57 -15.63 31.32 20.22
CA ASN A 57 -16.22 31.82 21.46
C ASN A 57 -17.72 31.59 21.61
N ILE A 58 -18.41 31.41 20.52
CA ILE A 58 -19.86 31.17 20.48
C ILE A 58 -20.25 29.71 20.52
N GLU A 59 -19.26 28.80 20.63
CA GLU A 59 -19.48 27.35 20.58
C GLU A 59 -19.13 26.71 21.92
N ASP A 60 -19.93 25.72 22.30
CA ASP A 60 -19.68 24.93 23.50
C ASP A 60 -18.67 23.79 23.22
N ASN A 61 -18.65 23.30 21.99
CA ASN A 61 -17.79 22.18 21.57
C ASN A 61 -16.80 22.62 20.50
N ALA A 62 -15.62 21.99 20.52
CA ALA A 62 -14.59 22.23 19.52
C ALA A 62 -14.91 21.57 18.19
N ARG A 63 -14.36 22.12 17.11
CA ARG A 63 -14.38 21.58 15.76
C ARG A 63 -13.04 20.92 15.47
N ASN A 64 -13.07 19.85 14.69
CA ASN A 64 -11.88 19.17 14.21
C ASN A 64 -11.78 19.31 12.70
N ASP A 65 -10.59 19.60 12.21
CA ASP A 65 -10.27 19.67 10.80
C ASP A 65 -9.14 18.70 10.48
N HIS A 66 -9.43 17.69 9.66
CA HIS A 66 -8.46 16.70 9.21
C HIS A 66 -7.67 17.27 8.03
N THR A 67 -6.47 17.80 8.30
CA THR A 67 -5.70 18.57 7.34
C THR A 67 -4.85 17.73 6.41
N SER A 68 -4.30 16.61 6.89
CA SER A 68 -3.45 15.73 6.08
C SER A 68 -3.28 14.38 6.71
N ASN A 69 -2.75 13.44 5.92
CA ASN A 69 -2.27 12.15 6.37
C ASN A 69 -0.76 12.05 6.12
N GLN A 70 -0.05 11.43 7.05
CA GLN A 70 1.36 11.07 6.89
C GLN A 70 1.43 9.55 6.77
N LYS A 71 1.07 9.04 5.59
CA LYS A 71 0.92 7.60 5.36
C LYS A 71 2.27 6.91 5.31
N GLN A 72 2.39 5.83 6.08
CA GLN A 72 3.61 5.05 6.22
C GLN A 72 3.25 3.58 6.36
N GLY A 73 3.99 2.72 5.67
CA GLY A 73 3.90 1.27 5.82
C GLY A 73 5.19 0.73 6.43
N SER A 74 5.08 -0.27 7.31
CA SER A 74 6.24 -0.95 7.88
C SER A 74 6.21 -2.41 7.46
N VAL A 75 7.34 -2.89 6.93
CA VAL A 75 7.49 -4.26 6.42
C VAL A 75 8.58 -4.99 7.21
N LYS A 76 8.24 -6.18 7.66
CA LYS A 76 9.18 -7.13 8.26
C LYS A 76 9.22 -8.38 7.41
N GLN A 77 10.39 -8.70 6.89
CA GLN A 77 10.53 -9.70 5.84
C GLN A 77 11.76 -10.57 6.03
N LYS A 78 11.61 -11.86 5.75
CA LYS A 78 12.74 -12.77 5.61
C LYS A 78 13.33 -12.63 4.21
N CYS A 79 14.67 -12.72 4.13
CA CYS A 79 15.39 -12.51 2.89
C CYS A 79 15.45 -13.79 2.05
N TYR A 80 14.97 -13.71 0.82
CA TYR A 80 15.05 -14.82 -0.14
C TYR A 80 15.78 -14.36 -1.40
N LYS A 81 16.72 -15.16 -1.84
CA LYS A 81 17.42 -14.95 -3.12
C LYS A 81 16.43 -15.08 -4.28
N ASN A 82 16.57 -14.25 -5.30
CA ASN A 82 15.71 -14.18 -6.50
C ASN A 82 14.29 -13.64 -6.24
N ASP A 83 14.05 -13.06 -5.06
CA ASP A 83 12.86 -12.26 -4.82
C ASP A 83 13.11 -10.84 -5.33
N PRO A 84 12.45 -10.41 -6.42
CA PRO A 84 12.76 -9.10 -7.02
C PRO A 84 12.49 -7.93 -6.09
N GLU A 85 11.46 -8.02 -5.26
CA GLU A 85 11.15 -6.98 -4.29
C GLU A 85 12.27 -6.86 -3.24
N PHE A 86 12.67 -7.97 -2.65
CA PHE A 86 13.76 -7.98 -1.68
C PHE A 86 15.07 -7.47 -2.29
N GLU A 87 15.41 -7.92 -3.48
CA GLU A 87 16.64 -7.50 -4.14
C GLU A 87 16.65 -6.00 -4.46
N PHE A 88 15.49 -5.45 -4.84
CA PHE A 88 15.34 -4.01 -5.03
C PHE A 88 15.54 -3.24 -3.73
N VAL A 89 14.88 -3.66 -2.65
CA VAL A 89 14.98 -2.99 -1.34
C VAL A 89 16.42 -3.08 -0.81
N ALA A 90 17.06 -4.24 -0.94
CA ALA A 90 18.43 -4.44 -0.46
C ALA A 90 19.46 -3.53 -1.15
N LYS A 91 19.23 -3.17 -2.42
CA LYS A 91 20.08 -2.21 -3.14
C LYS A 91 19.99 -0.79 -2.56
N GLY A 92 18.93 -0.50 -1.83
CA GLY A 92 18.71 0.79 -1.17
C GLY A 92 19.43 0.93 0.16
N ARG A 93 20.17 -0.07 0.62
CA ARG A 93 20.94 0.04 1.87
C ARG A 93 21.96 1.16 1.74
N ASP A 94 22.09 1.93 2.79
CA ASP A 94 23.01 3.07 2.87
C ASP A 94 22.74 4.20 1.86
N LYS A 95 21.59 4.17 1.21
CA LYS A 95 21.16 5.23 0.29
C LYS A 95 20.11 6.13 0.94
N LEU A 96 20.19 7.42 0.65
CA LEU A 96 19.20 8.40 1.06
C LEU A 96 18.20 8.64 -0.08
N ASN A 97 16.95 8.87 0.30
CA ASN A 97 15.87 9.15 -0.67
C ASN A 97 15.75 8.08 -1.77
N TYR A 98 15.73 6.82 -1.35
CA TYR A 98 15.58 5.70 -2.27
C TYR A 98 14.15 5.61 -2.76
N LYS A 99 13.88 6.19 -3.92
CA LYS A 99 12.54 6.37 -4.48
C LYS A 99 11.98 5.11 -5.09
N THR A 100 10.66 4.98 -5.01
CA THR A 100 9.89 3.92 -5.66
C THR A 100 8.48 4.42 -5.98
N HIS A 101 7.70 3.60 -6.68
CA HIS A 101 6.26 3.77 -6.80
C HIS A 101 5.60 2.61 -6.07
N ILE A 102 4.49 2.88 -5.40
CA ILE A 102 3.79 1.89 -4.58
C ILE A 102 2.39 1.70 -5.18
N LEU A 103 2.04 0.44 -5.46
CA LEU A 103 0.73 0.08 -5.99
C LEU A 103 0.00 -0.80 -4.98
N ASP A 104 -1.08 -0.29 -4.42
CA ASP A 104 -1.95 -1.00 -3.48
C ASP A 104 -3.22 -1.43 -4.20
N ILE A 105 -3.56 -2.71 -4.10
CA ILE A 105 -4.68 -3.32 -4.82
C ILE A 105 -5.62 -4.00 -3.85
N ASP A 106 -6.92 -3.66 -3.94
CA ASP A 106 -7.99 -4.30 -3.16
C ASP A 106 -8.63 -5.42 -3.99
N THR A 107 -8.11 -6.63 -3.93
CA THR A 107 -8.62 -7.74 -4.74
C THR A 107 -9.96 -8.30 -4.26
N TRP A 108 -10.39 -7.92 -3.05
CA TRP A 108 -11.70 -8.31 -2.52
C TRP A 108 -12.86 -7.60 -3.26
N ASN A 109 -12.59 -6.50 -3.95
CA ASN A 109 -13.60 -5.66 -4.62
C ASN A 109 -13.45 -5.71 -6.15
N GLY A 110 -13.23 -6.90 -6.70
CA GLY A 110 -13.10 -7.08 -8.14
C GLY A 110 -14.42 -6.95 -8.88
N THR A 111 -14.37 -6.45 -10.11
CA THR A 111 -15.51 -6.40 -11.03
C THR A 111 -15.17 -7.11 -12.33
N GLY A 112 -16.18 -7.82 -12.90
CA GLY A 112 -16.01 -8.61 -14.11
C GLY A 112 -15.90 -10.10 -13.81
N SER A 113 -15.49 -10.88 -14.81
CA SER A 113 -15.39 -12.33 -14.69
C SER A 113 -14.21 -12.87 -15.52
N GLY A 114 -13.70 -14.03 -15.12
CA GLY A 114 -12.62 -14.72 -15.82
C GLY A 114 -11.33 -13.91 -15.81
N SER A 115 -10.68 -13.81 -16.98
CA SER A 115 -9.42 -13.07 -17.16
C SER A 115 -9.60 -11.56 -17.28
N SER A 116 -10.85 -11.07 -17.34
CA SER A 116 -11.17 -9.65 -17.48
C SER A 116 -11.54 -8.97 -16.16
N VAL A 117 -11.28 -9.61 -15.03
CA VAL A 117 -11.55 -9.01 -13.72
C VAL A 117 -10.61 -7.83 -13.48
N THR A 118 -11.20 -6.69 -13.09
CA THR A 118 -10.46 -5.51 -12.69
C THR A 118 -10.65 -5.25 -11.20
N TYR A 119 -9.61 -4.74 -10.56
CA TYR A 119 -9.60 -4.45 -9.13
C TYR A 119 -9.32 -2.96 -8.90
N PRO A 120 -9.97 -2.33 -7.91
CA PRO A 120 -9.61 -0.98 -7.55
C PRO A 120 -8.20 -0.94 -6.98
N ALA A 121 -7.45 0.07 -7.38
CA ALA A 121 -6.06 0.22 -6.99
C ALA A 121 -5.70 1.68 -6.83
N LYS A 122 -4.64 1.92 -6.07
CA LYS A 122 -4.07 3.25 -5.88
C LYS A 122 -2.56 3.18 -6.09
N GLN A 123 -2.05 4.04 -6.96
CA GLN A 123 -0.63 4.19 -7.19
C GLN A 123 -0.14 5.46 -6.52
N SER A 124 0.92 5.34 -5.75
CA SER A 124 1.53 6.46 -5.04
C SER A 124 3.01 6.53 -5.33
N ASP A 125 3.56 7.73 -5.32
CA ASP A 125 5.00 7.91 -5.21
C ASP A 125 5.42 7.65 -3.77
N GLY A 126 6.66 7.23 -3.58
CA GLY A 126 7.13 6.99 -2.23
C GLY A 126 8.62 6.74 -2.17
N LEU A 127 9.08 6.40 -0.98
CA LEU A 127 10.47 6.03 -0.74
C LEU A 127 10.57 4.87 0.24
N VAL A 128 11.70 4.18 0.15
CA VAL A 128 12.05 3.07 1.02
C VAL A 128 13.14 3.51 1.99
N ALA A 129 12.92 3.31 3.28
CA ALA A 129 13.94 3.56 4.31
C ALA A 129 14.15 2.28 5.11
N ILE A 130 15.34 1.72 5.02
CA ILE A 130 15.68 0.48 5.71
C ILE A 130 15.99 0.78 7.18
N THR A 131 15.30 0.08 8.08
CA THR A 131 15.46 0.26 9.52
C THR A 131 16.34 -0.81 10.16
N SER A 132 16.41 -2.01 9.58
CA SER A 132 17.21 -3.11 10.10
C SER A 132 17.54 -4.12 9.00
N TYR A 133 18.73 -4.68 9.06
CA TYR A 133 19.18 -5.72 8.12
C TYR A 133 20.20 -6.63 8.79
N SER A 134 19.95 -7.93 8.79
CA SER A 134 20.84 -8.93 9.39
C SER A 134 21.39 -9.96 8.39
N GLY A 135 21.00 -9.84 7.12
CA GLY A 135 21.30 -10.85 6.10
C GLY A 135 20.20 -11.92 6.00
N GLU A 136 19.56 -12.29 7.10
CA GLU A 136 18.46 -13.26 7.14
C GLU A 136 17.10 -12.54 7.14
N GLU A 137 17.03 -11.37 7.75
CA GLU A 137 15.82 -10.55 7.86
C GLU A 137 16.12 -9.12 7.48
N ILE A 138 15.13 -8.46 6.91
CA ILE A 138 15.15 -7.03 6.60
C ILE A 138 13.86 -6.38 7.11
N GLU A 139 14.01 -5.21 7.71
CA GLU A 139 12.89 -4.37 8.09
C GLU A 139 13.04 -3.02 7.40
N TYR A 140 11.97 -2.52 6.81
CA TYR A 140 11.99 -1.23 6.15
C TYR A 140 10.62 -0.55 6.23
N ASP A 141 10.65 0.76 6.12
CA ASP A 141 9.46 1.57 6.05
C ASP A 141 9.25 2.08 4.63
N LEU A 142 7.99 2.08 4.20
CA LEU A 142 7.53 2.71 2.98
C LEU A 142 6.86 4.03 3.34
N TYR A 143 7.38 5.14 2.85
CA TYR A 143 6.78 6.45 3.01
C TYR A 143 6.05 6.82 1.73
N TYR A 144 4.79 7.17 1.85
CA TYR A 144 3.96 7.56 0.72
C TYR A 144 4.00 9.07 0.55
N ASP A 145 4.28 9.51 -0.67
CA ASP A 145 4.41 10.93 -1.00
C ASP A 145 3.19 11.43 -1.80
N GLY A 146 2.59 12.51 -1.32
CA GLY A 146 1.49 13.17 -2.01
C GLY A 146 0.20 12.37 -2.09
N ASP A 147 -0.68 12.80 -2.95
CA ASP A 147 -1.96 12.13 -3.17
C ASP A 147 -1.81 10.91 -4.08
N PRO A 148 -2.48 9.80 -3.77
CA PRO A 148 -2.46 8.65 -4.65
C PRO A 148 -3.25 8.92 -5.93
N THR A 149 -2.82 8.29 -7.01
CA THR A 149 -3.61 8.20 -8.25
C THR A 149 -4.52 7.00 -8.16
N GLU A 150 -5.82 7.21 -8.21
CA GLU A 150 -6.81 6.13 -8.21
C GLU A 150 -6.95 5.54 -9.61
N GLY A 151 -7.24 4.25 -9.66
CA GLY A 151 -7.44 3.56 -10.93
C GLY A 151 -7.86 2.12 -10.72
N THR A 152 -7.66 1.35 -11.77
CA THR A 152 -7.97 -0.08 -11.80
C THR A 152 -6.76 -0.89 -12.25
N VAL A 153 -6.73 -2.15 -11.84
CA VAL A 153 -5.66 -3.08 -12.16
C VAL A 153 -6.23 -4.37 -12.73
N THR A 154 -5.62 -4.86 -13.79
CA THR A 154 -5.76 -6.25 -14.25
C THR A 154 -4.47 -7.00 -13.91
N ILE A 155 -4.59 -8.24 -13.43
CA ILE A 155 -3.44 -9.06 -13.08
C ILE A 155 -3.38 -10.25 -14.04
N THR A 156 -2.27 -10.37 -14.77
CA THR A 156 -2.01 -11.47 -15.70
C THR A 156 -0.69 -12.13 -15.31
N ASP A 157 -0.73 -13.42 -14.99
CA ASP A 157 0.44 -14.20 -14.56
C ASP A 157 1.20 -13.54 -13.39
N GLY A 158 0.45 -12.95 -12.46
CA GLY A 158 1.02 -12.29 -11.30
C GLY A 158 1.54 -10.87 -11.56
N VAL A 159 1.42 -10.37 -12.78
CA VAL A 159 1.90 -9.03 -13.16
C VAL A 159 0.71 -8.06 -13.27
N PRO A 160 0.68 -7.00 -12.46
CA PRO A 160 -0.38 -6.00 -12.54
C PRO A 160 -0.16 -5.01 -13.68
N THR A 161 -1.26 -4.60 -14.29
CA THR A 161 -1.31 -3.49 -15.25
C THR A 161 -2.26 -2.44 -14.68
N PHE A 162 -1.72 -1.27 -14.36
CA PHE A 162 -2.48 -0.18 -13.75
C PHE A 162 -2.99 0.78 -14.82
N THR A 163 -4.29 1.11 -14.72
CA THR A 163 -4.94 2.09 -15.58
C THR A 163 -5.54 3.19 -14.70
N PRO A 164 -5.03 4.43 -14.75
CA PRO A 164 -5.59 5.51 -13.95
C PRO A 164 -7.03 5.83 -14.35
N THR A 165 -7.84 6.23 -13.36
CA THR A 165 -9.16 6.75 -13.60
C THR A 165 -9.04 8.24 -13.95
N LEU A 166 -9.66 8.64 -15.05
CA LEU A 166 -9.66 10.02 -15.52
C LEU A 166 -10.80 10.84 -14.90
#